data_50079078cb91ecddff76a796eae775b0
#
_entry.id   50079078cb91ecddff76a796eae775b0
#
_cell.length_a   1.000
_cell.length_b   1.000
_cell.length_c   1.000
_cell.angle_alpha   90.00
_cell.angle_beta   90.00
_cell.angle_gamma   90.00
#
_symmetry.space_group_name_H-M   'P 1'
#
loop_
_entity.id
_entity.type
_entity.pdbx_description
1 polymer ?
#
loop_
_entity_poly.entity_id
_entity_poly.type
_entity_poly.pdbx_seq_one_letter_code
_entity_poly.pdbx_strand_id
1 'polypeptide(L)'
;IPIFANKTNTKQIMSYLIKPTNYKALLDMKQTELGIKQIKEFFQQNLSSELRLRRVTAPLFVLKGMGINDDLNGVERAVSFPIKDLGDQQAEVVHSLAKWKRMTLADYNIGPGYGIYTDMNAIRADEELGNLHSLYVDQWDWERTITPEQRNVDFLKSIVTRIYSAMRRTEYMICEMYPQIKSFLAHDIHFIHSEELLQMYP
;
A
#
# COMPACT_ATOMS: atom_id res chain seq x y z
N ILE A 1 4.32 2.50 -17.76
CA ILE A 1 4.66 3.44 -18.85
C ILE A 1 6.15 3.71 -18.77
N PRO A 2 6.98 3.33 -19.75
CA PRO A 2 8.41 3.63 -19.73
C PRO A 2 8.62 5.08 -20.18
N ILE A 3 8.79 6.00 -19.25
CA ILE A 3 8.99 7.43 -19.57
C ILE A 3 10.45 7.82 -19.74
N PHE A 4 11.43 6.99 -19.46
CA PHE A 4 12.84 7.36 -19.62
C PHE A 4 13.67 6.26 -20.26
N ALA A 5 13.86 6.33 -21.57
CA ALA A 5 14.93 5.64 -22.26
C ALA A 5 15.80 6.69 -22.98
N ASN A 6 16.82 7.20 -22.31
CA ASN A 6 17.91 7.90 -22.98
C ASN A 6 19.22 7.11 -22.73
N LYS A 7 19.77 6.61 -23.83
CA LYS A 7 21.04 5.87 -23.85
C LYS A 7 22.21 6.85 -23.65
N THR A 8 22.77 6.92 -22.47
CA THR A 8 24.15 7.36 -22.27
C THR A 8 24.70 6.74 -20.99
N ASN A 9 25.74 5.92 -21.14
CA ASN A 9 26.71 5.43 -20.15
C ASN A 9 26.25 5.38 -18.69
N THR A 10 25.34 4.50 -18.38
CA THR A 10 25.01 4.16 -17.00
C THR A 10 25.87 2.96 -16.61
N LYS A 11 26.70 3.10 -15.57
CA LYS A 11 27.14 1.97 -14.76
C LYS A 11 25.96 1.02 -14.66
N GLN A 12 26.17 -0.24 -15.04
CA GLN A 12 25.16 -1.27 -14.99
C GLN A 12 24.67 -1.37 -13.55
N ILE A 13 23.60 -0.62 -13.24
CA ILE A 13 22.81 -0.84 -12.04
C ILE A 13 22.24 -2.23 -12.27
N MET A 14 22.76 -3.21 -11.54
CA MET A 14 22.22 -4.56 -11.57
C MET A 14 20.78 -4.48 -11.04
N SER A 15 19.87 -4.26 -11.96
CA SER A 15 18.45 -4.39 -11.67
C SER A 15 18.21 -5.86 -11.34
N TYR A 16 17.74 -6.14 -10.14
CA TYR A 16 17.27 -7.47 -9.72
C TYR A 16 15.97 -7.88 -10.43
N LEU A 17 15.69 -7.26 -11.58
CA LEU A 17 14.54 -7.56 -12.40
C LEU A 17 14.71 -8.89 -13.13
N ILE A 18 13.98 -9.89 -12.72
CA ILE A 18 13.94 -11.21 -13.35
C ILE A 18 12.88 -11.20 -14.44
N LYS A 19 13.30 -11.39 -15.69
CA LYS A 19 12.41 -11.61 -16.83
C LYS A 19 12.57 -13.04 -17.35
N PRO A 20 11.57 -13.91 -17.17
CA PRO A 20 11.61 -15.25 -17.78
C PRO A 20 11.69 -15.14 -19.30
N THR A 21 12.54 -15.97 -19.95
CA THR A 21 12.84 -15.88 -21.38
C THR A 21 11.59 -16.02 -22.27
N ASN A 22 10.60 -16.81 -21.83
CA ASN A 22 9.37 -17.08 -22.56
C ASN A 22 8.13 -16.49 -21.88
N TYR A 23 8.29 -15.41 -21.11
CA TYR A 23 7.17 -14.79 -20.42
C TYR A 23 6.12 -14.26 -21.41
N LYS A 24 4.89 -14.67 -21.20
CA LYS A 24 3.71 -14.12 -21.89
C LYS A 24 2.73 -13.63 -20.85
N ALA A 25 2.30 -12.37 -21.00
CA ALA A 25 1.25 -11.82 -20.14
C ALA A 25 -0.06 -12.61 -20.34
N LEU A 26 -0.75 -12.90 -19.24
CA LEU A 26 -2.06 -13.58 -19.26
C LEU A 26 -3.17 -12.66 -19.77
N LEU A 27 -3.03 -11.36 -19.59
CA LEU A 27 -3.96 -10.33 -20.01
C LEU A 27 -3.28 -9.36 -20.96
N ASP A 28 -4.01 -8.82 -21.92
CA ASP A 28 -3.57 -7.68 -22.70
C ASP A 28 -3.58 -6.39 -21.85
N MET A 29 -3.08 -5.30 -22.40
CA MET A 29 -2.98 -4.01 -21.68
C MET A 29 -4.36 -3.50 -21.24
N LYS A 30 -5.37 -3.57 -22.11
CA LYS A 30 -6.73 -3.11 -21.81
C LYS A 30 -7.38 -3.94 -20.71
N GLN A 31 -7.23 -5.25 -20.78
CA GLN A 31 -7.71 -6.18 -19.74
C GLN A 31 -7.00 -5.94 -18.40
N THR A 32 -5.70 -5.68 -18.43
CA THR A 32 -4.91 -5.37 -17.22
C THR A 32 -5.40 -4.10 -16.55
N GLU A 33 -5.56 -3.01 -17.30
CA GLU A 33 -6.07 -1.74 -16.76
C GLU A 33 -7.49 -1.89 -16.18
N LEU A 34 -8.36 -2.62 -16.89
CA LEU A 34 -9.72 -2.88 -16.40
C LEU A 34 -9.69 -3.76 -15.14
N GLY A 35 -8.83 -4.77 -15.10
CA GLY A 35 -8.66 -5.63 -13.93
C GLY A 35 -8.16 -4.87 -12.71
N ILE A 36 -7.17 -3.99 -12.86
CA ILE A 36 -6.69 -3.11 -11.79
C ILE A 36 -7.83 -2.24 -11.24
N LYS A 37 -8.60 -1.60 -12.14
CA LYS A 37 -9.78 -0.81 -11.75
C LYS A 37 -10.77 -1.64 -10.93
N GLN A 38 -11.13 -2.83 -11.40
CA GLN A 38 -12.09 -3.70 -10.72
C GLN A 38 -11.59 -4.18 -9.36
N ILE A 39 -10.30 -4.56 -9.25
CA ILE A 39 -9.69 -4.92 -7.98
C ILE A 39 -9.79 -3.75 -6.99
N LYS A 40 -9.41 -2.55 -7.42
CA LYS A 40 -9.43 -1.36 -6.56
C LYS A 40 -10.84 -1.06 -6.05
N GLU A 41 -11.82 -1.02 -6.93
CA GLU A 41 -13.21 -0.70 -6.58
C GLU A 41 -13.82 -1.78 -5.66
N PHE A 42 -13.69 -3.04 -6.03
CA PHE A 42 -14.29 -4.14 -5.28
C PHE A 42 -13.64 -4.35 -3.90
N PHE A 43 -12.31 -4.37 -3.84
CA PHE A 43 -11.59 -4.51 -2.57
C PHE A 43 -11.88 -3.36 -1.62
N GLN A 44 -11.85 -2.13 -2.11
CA GLN A 44 -12.13 -0.93 -1.34
C GLN A 44 -13.53 -0.97 -0.70
N GLN A 45 -14.56 -1.37 -1.45
CA GLN A 45 -15.92 -1.51 -0.94
C GLN A 45 -16.01 -2.59 0.15
N ASN A 46 -15.41 -3.76 -0.10
CA ASN A 46 -15.41 -4.85 0.86
C ASN A 46 -14.65 -4.48 2.14
N LEU A 47 -13.44 -3.93 2.02
CA LEU A 47 -12.62 -3.55 3.16
C LEU A 47 -13.30 -2.46 4.00
N SER A 48 -13.83 -1.42 3.37
CA SER A 48 -14.50 -0.32 4.07
C SER A 48 -15.75 -0.78 4.80
N SER A 49 -16.53 -1.69 4.22
CA SER A 49 -17.69 -2.29 4.86
C SER A 49 -17.28 -3.16 6.05
N GLU A 50 -16.31 -4.07 5.87
CA GLU A 50 -15.83 -4.98 6.91
C GLU A 50 -15.30 -4.25 8.14
N LEU A 51 -14.52 -3.21 7.93
CA LEU A 51 -13.84 -2.49 9.00
C LEU A 51 -14.53 -1.19 9.42
N ARG A 52 -15.66 -0.84 8.80
CA ARG A 52 -16.43 0.41 9.03
C ARG A 52 -15.56 1.65 8.82
N LEU A 53 -14.95 1.73 7.62
CA LEU A 53 -14.06 2.82 7.26
C LEU A 53 -14.76 3.87 6.42
N ARG A 54 -14.50 5.15 6.72
CA ARG A 54 -14.91 6.29 5.89
C ARG A 54 -13.77 6.69 4.97
N ARG A 55 -14.07 6.93 3.69
CA ARG A 55 -13.08 7.46 2.77
C ARG A 55 -12.73 8.92 3.10
N VAL A 56 -11.44 9.25 3.10
CA VAL A 56 -10.91 10.61 3.21
C VAL A 56 -9.91 10.87 2.09
N THR A 57 -9.69 12.13 1.75
CA THR A 57 -8.67 12.53 0.78
C THR A 57 -7.37 12.83 1.49
N ALA A 58 -6.31 12.11 1.11
CA ALA A 58 -4.99 12.30 1.68
C ALA A 58 -4.17 13.36 0.93
N PRO A 59 -3.22 14.04 1.59
CA PRO A 59 -2.25 14.88 0.93
C PRO A 59 -1.25 14.01 0.13
N LEU A 60 -0.85 14.49 -1.05
CA LEU A 60 0.25 13.91 -1.81
C LEU A 60 1.62 14.35 -1.25
N PHE A 61 1.68 15.56 -0.70
CA PHE A 61 2.87 16.14 -0.11
C PHE A 61 2.49 16.97 1.12
N VAL A 62 3.46 17.20 1.99
CA VAL A 62 3.34 18.01 3.20
C VAL A 62 4.54 18.97 3.30
N LEU A 63 4.42 20.04 4.07
CA LEU A 63 5.58 20.91 4.33
C LEU A 63 6.64 20.16 5.13
N LYS A 64 7.89 20.33 4.74
CA LYS A 64 9.04 19.76 5.45
C LYS A 64 9.11 20.29 6.87
N GLY A 65 9.44 19.41 7.81
CA GLY A 65 9.59 19.76 9.22
C GLY A 65 8.31 19.78 10.04
N MET A 66 7.13 19.52 9.44
CA MET A 66 5.87 19.38 10.20
C MET A 66 5.78 18.08 11.02
N GLY A 67 6.69 17.14 10.82
CA GLY A 67 6.67 15.85 11.50
C GLY A 67 5.55 14.89 11.04
N ILE A 68 4.83 15.23 9.96
CA ILE A 68 3.72 14.43 9.43
C ILE A 68 4.22 13.35 8.48
N ASN A 69 5.21 13.68 7.63
CA ASN A 69 5.82 12.68 6.75
C ASN A 69 6.55 11.63 7.60
N ASP A 70 6.46 10.38 7.19
CA ASP A 70 7.14 9.28 7.88
C ASP A 70 8.54 9.10 7.28
N ASP A 71 9.55 9.07 8.13
CA ASP A 71 10.92 8.83 7.71
C ASP A 71 11.23 7.33 7.49
N LEU A 72 10.19 6.48 7.50
CA LEU A 72 10.25 5.01 7.39
C LEU A 72 11.23 4.44 8.42
N ASN A 73 12.42 3.98 7.98
CA ASN A 73 13.48 3.52 8.89
C ASN A 73 14.49 4.63 9.26
N GLY A 74 14.25 5.87 8.82
CA GLY A 74 15.02 7.06 9.19
C GLY A 74 16.22 7.39 8.29
N VAL A 75 16.41 6.63 7.20
CA VAL A 75 17.53 6.85 6.24
C VAL A 75 17.04 7.21 4.84
N GLU A 76 15.79 6.96 4.51
CA GLU A 76 15.21 7.25 3.21
C GLU A 76 15.05 8.77 3.01
N ARG A 77 15.39 9.20 1.81
CA ARG A 77 15.27 10.60 1.39
C ARG A 77 13.90 10.86 0.78
N ALA A 78 13.19 11.85 1.33
CA ALA A 78 11.97 12.32 0.70
C ALA A 78 12.27 13.10 -0.60
N VAL A 79 11.42 12.95 -1.61
CA VAL A 79 11.42 13.82 -2.78
C VAL A 79 10.89 15.19 -2.34
N SER A 80 11.74 16.21 -2.39
CA SER A 80 11.42 17.57 -1.92
C SER A 80 11.42 18.56 -3.07
N PHE A 81 10.59 19.61 -2.94
CA PHE A 81 10.51 20.71 -3.89
C PHE A 81 10.14 22.01 -3.17
N PRO A 82 10.61 23.19 -3.65
CA PRO A 82 10.24 24.48 -3.09
C PRO A 82 8.84 24.92 -3.55
N ILE A 83 8.13 25.65 -2.69
CA ILE A 83 6.85 26.27 -3.01
C ILE A 83 7.05 27.79 -3.08
N LYS A 84 7.00 28.34 -4.29
CA LYS A 84 7.28 29.76 -4.58
C LYS A 84 6.42 30.71 -3.74
N ASP A 85 5.11 30.50 -3.67
CA ASP A 85 4.18 31.38 -2.96
C ASP A 85 4.29 31.30 -1.43
N LEU A 86 5.07 30.33 -0.92
CA LEU A 86 5.43 30.20 0.50
C LEU A 86 6.88 30.59 0.77
N GLY A 87 7.47 31.46 -0.08
CA GLY A 87 8.86 31.91 0.11
C GLY A 87 9.89 30.80 -0.02
N ASP A 88 9.69 29.89 -0.97
CA ASP A 88 10.52 28.73 -1.26
C ASP A 88 10.63 27.70 -0.09
N GLN A 89 9.65 27.70 0.82
CA GLN A 89 9.53 26.62 1.80
C GLN A 89 9.49 25.26 1.10
N GLN A 90 10.21 24.30 1.67
CA GLN A 90 10.29 22.95 1.11
C GLN A 90 9.03 22.15 1.47
N ALA A 91 8.46 21.49 0.46
CA ALA A 91 7.48 20.43 0.62
C ALA A 91 8.12 19.07 0.31
N GLU A 92 7.56 18.02 0.85
CA GLU A 92 8.02 16.64 0.67
C GLU A 92 6.85 15.75 0.24
N VAL A 93 7.06 14.98 -0.83
CA VAL A 93 6.13 13.91 -1.21
C VAL A 93 6.13 12.86 -0.09
N VAL A 94 4.94 12.44 0.32
CA VAL A 94 4.80 11.54 1.47
C VAL A 94 5.39 10.15 1.18
N HIS A 95 6.02 9.55 2.20
CA HIS A 95 6.44 8.14 2.20
C HIS A 95 5.36 7.24 2.80
N SER A 96 4.67 7.74 3.83
CA SER A 96 3.59 7.08 4.56
C SER A 96 2.68 8.14 5.19
N LEU A 97 1.44 7.77 5.43
CA LEU A 97 0.43 8.65 6.02
C LEU A 97 -0.01 8.20 7.43
N ALA A 98 0.76 7.35 8.10
CA ALA A 98 0.36 6.82 9.41
C ALA A 98 0.07 7.93 10.43
N LYS A 99 0.98 8.91 10.55
CA LYS A 99 0.81 10.05 11.47
C LYS A 99 -0.37 10.93 11.07
N TRP A 100 -0.47 11.27 9.78
CA TRP A 100 -1.58 12.07 9.25
C TRP A 100 -2.94 11.41 9.50
N LYS A 101 -3.08 10.11 9.29
CA LYS A 101 -4.33 9.40 9.53
C LYS A 101 -4.76 9.44 11.01
N ARG A 102 -3.80 9.30 11.94
CA ARG A 102 -4.09 9.43 13.38
C ARG A 102 -4.58 10.82 13.75
N MET A 103 -3.97 11.87 13.18
CA MET A 103 -4.45 13.26 13.33
C MET A 103 -5.87 13.39 12.76
N THR A 104 -6.10 12.89 11.55
CA THR A 104 -7.41 12.95 10.90
C THR A 104 -8.51 12.20 11.68
N LEU A 105 -8.18 11.06 12.30
CA LEU A 105 -9.12 10.36 13.21
C LEU A 105 -9.54 11.25 14.38
N ALA A 106 -8.60 11.98 14.97
CA ALA A 106 -8.88 12.91 16.06
C ALA A 106 -9.70 14.12 15.58
N ASP A 107 -9.28 14.77 14.49
CA ASP A 107 -9.94 15.95 13.92
C ASP A 107 -11.39 15.68 13.52
N TYR A 108 -11.67 14.48 13.02
CA TYR A 108 -13.01 14.05 12.62
C TYR A 108 -13.81 13.37 13.73
N ASN A 109 -13.26 13.30 14.96
CA ASN A 109 -13.87 12.64 16.11
C ASN A 109 -14.35 11.21 15.80
N ILE A 110 -13.49 10.42 15.12
CA ILE A 110 -13.80 9.04 14.77
C ILE A 110 -13.63 8.15 16.01
N GLY A 111 -14.76 7.73 16.57
CA GLY A 111 -14.80 6.89 17.78
C GLY A 111 -14.38 5.43 17.56
N PRO A 112 -14.22 4.66 18.67
CA PRO A 112 -13.87 3.25 18.60
C PRO A 112 -14.82 2.41 17.72
N GLY A 113 -14.26 1.47 16.98
CA GLY A 113 -14.99 0.60 16.07
C GLY A 113 -15.18 1.16 14.66
N TYR A 114 -14.76 2.41 14.43
CA TYR A 114 -14.79 3.09 13.12
C TYR A 114 -13.40 3.54 12.73
N GLY A 115 -13.21 3.85 11.45
CA GLY A 115 -11.94 4.30 10.94
C GLY A 115 -12.05 5.10 9.64
N ILE A 116 -10.91 5.35 9.05
CA ILE A 116 -10.76 6.03 7.76
C ILE A 116 -9.91 5.18 6.84
N TYR A 117 -10.08 5.37 5.54
CA TYR A 117 -9.17 4.87 4.52
C TYR A 117 -8.97 5.93 3.44
N THR A 118 -7.87 5.81 2.73
CA THR A 118 -7.54 6.69 1.61
C THR A 118 -6.79 5.93 0.53
N ASP A 119 -6.95 6.39 -0.72
CA ASP A 119 -6.01 6.07 -1.79
C ASP A 119 -4.81 6.98 -1.61
N MET A 120 -3.64 6.39 -1.52
CA MET A 120 -2.39 7.08 -1.26
C MET A 120 -1.42 6.82 -2.40
N ASN A 121 -0.74 7.87 -2.84
CA ASN A 121 0.40 7.77 -3.73
C ASN A 121 1.65 8.24 -3.00
N ALA A 122 2.74 7.50 -3.13
CA ALA A 122 4.02 7.82 -2.53
C ALA A 122 5.17 7.64 -3.53
N ILE A 123 6.28 8.32 -3.27
CA ILE A 123 7.53 8.12 -4.00
C ILE A 123 8.59 7.72 -2.99
N ARG A 124 9.23 6.57 -3.22
CA ARG A 124 10.32 6.04 -2.41
C ARG A 124 11.60 6.08 -3.22
N ALA A 125 12.29 7.23 -3.18
CA ALA A 125 13.44 7.50 -4.05
C ALA A 125 14.64 6.58 -3.80
N ASP A 126 14.77 6.02 -2.60
CA ASP A 126 15.86 5.15 -2.19
C ASP A 126 15.47 3.65 -2.18
N GLU A 127 14.32 3.29 -2.78
CA GLU A 127 13.87 1.92 -2.85
C GLU A 127 14.78 1.06 -3.74
N GLU A 128 15.09 -0.13 -3.29
CA GLU A 128 15.82 -1.12 -4.07
C GLU A 128 14.87 -1.80 -5.07
N LEU A 129 15.00 -1.46 -6.34
CA LEU A 129 14.04 -1.82 -7.38
C LEU A 129 14.17 -3.28 -7.83
N GLY A 130 13.04 -3.96 -7.97
CA GLY A 130 12.98 -5.35 -8.41
C GLY A 130 11.59 -5.71 -8.96
N ASN A 131 11.31 -7.01 -9.02
CA ASN A 131 9.98 -7.48 -9.46
C ASN A 131 8.86 -7.16 -8.46
N LEU A 132 9.19 -6.89 -7.19
CA LEU A 132 8.23 -6.65 -6.11
C LEU A 132 8.23 -5.21 -5.62
N HIS A 133 9.30 -4.44 -5.87
CA HIS A 133 9.47 -3.09 -5.35
C HIS A 133 9.60 -2.06 -6.47
N SER A 134 8.91 -0.94 -6.31
CA SER A 134 8.86 0.17 -7.27
C SER A 134 9.09 1.51 -6.57
N LEU A 135 9.61 2.48 -7.31
CA LEU A 135 9.71 3.88 -6.86
C LEU A 135 8.36 4.49 -6.51
N TYR A 136 7.37 4.21 -7.34
CA TYR A 136 6.02 4.71 -7.19
C TYR A 136 5.17 3.69 -6.47
N VAL A 137 4.48 4.13 -5.43
CA VAL A 137 3.57 3.33 -4.62
C VAL A 137 2.17 3.89 -4.76
N ASP A 138 1.24 3.03 -5.16
CA ASP A 138 -0.20 3.28 -5.18
C ASP A 138 -0.83 2.24 -4.24
N GLN A 139 -1.34 2.68 -3.09
CA GLN A 139 -1.84 1.78 -2.06
C GLN A 139 -3.10 2.30 -1.40
N TRP A 140 -3.91 1.38 -0.87
CA TRP A 140 -4.91 1.72 0.13
C TRP A 140 -4.22 1.77 1.49
N ASP A 141 -4.50 2.85 2.18
CA ASP A 141 -3.98 3.05 3.52
C ASP A 141 -5.14 3.34 4.47
N TRP A 142 -5.20 2.68 5.61
CA TRP A 142 -6.31 2.80 6.54
C TRP A 142 -5.83 2.87 7.99
N GLU A 143 -6.68 3.45 8.82
CA GLU A 143 -6.48 3.53 10.26
C GLU A 143 -7.84 3.38 10.95
N ARG A 144 -7.90 2.70 12.09
CA ARG A 144 -9.13 2.47 12.85
C ARG A 144 -8.94 2.75 14.32
N THR A 145 -9.89 3.47 14.92
CA THR A 145 -9.91 3.71 16.36
C THR A 145 -10.35 2.45 17.10
N ILE A 146 -9.60 2.08 18.11
CA ILE A 146 -9.87 0.94 19.00
C ILE A 146 -9.86 1.40 20.46
N THR A 147 -10.50 0.62 21.35
CA THR A 147 -10.36 0.84 22.79
C THR A 147 -9.07 0.22 23.33
N PRO A 148 -8.59 0.62 24.51
CA PRO A 148 -7.42 -0.02 25.15
C PRO A 148 -7.59 -1.54 25.33
N GLU A 149 -8.79 -2.01 25.66
CA GLU A 149 -9.12 -3.43 25.85
C GLU A 149 -9.03 -4.23 24.56
N GLN A 150 -9.20 -3.58 23.40
CA GLN A 150 -9.07 -4.19 22.08
C GLN A 150 -7.61 -4.30 21.61
N ARG A 151 -6.65 -3.73 22.38
CA ARG A 151 -5.22 -3.84 22.05
C ARG A 151 -4.65 -5.19 22.48
N ASN A 152 -5.12 -6.26 21.86
CA ASN A 152 -4.69 -7.63 22.15
C ASN A 152 -4.60 -8.46 20.87
N VAL A 153 -3.98 -9.65 20.97
CA VAL A 153 -3.71 -10.53 19.82
C VAL A 153 -5.00 -11.09 19.23
N ASP A 154 -6.00 -11.41 20.04
CA ASP A 154 -7.25 -12.00 19.54
C ASP A 154 -8.04 -10.99 18.71
N PHE A 155 -8.09 -9.74 19.14
CA PHE A 155 -8.66 -8.66 18.35
C PHE A 155 -7.89 -8.44 17.04
N LEU A 156 -6.54 -8.42 17.08
CA LEU A 156 -5.70 -8.33 15.88
C LEU A 156 -6.01 -9.48 14.91
N LYS A 157 -6.06 -10.72 15.38
CA LYS A 157 -6.41 -11.89 14.57
C LYS A 157 -7.79 -11.74 13.93
N SER A 158 -8.77 -11.23 14.66
CA SER A 158 -10.12 -10.99 14.13
C SER A 158 -10.12 -9.98 12.99
N ILE A 159 -9.37 -8.88 13.12
CA ILE A 159 -9.23 -7.86 12.07
C ILE A 159 -8.51 -8.43 10.83
N VAL A 160 -7.40 -9.14 11.03
CA VAL A 160 -6.63 -9.76 9.94
C VAL A 160 -7.49 -10.77 9.18
N THR A 161 -8.27 -11.59 9.88
CA THR A 161 -9.18 -12.56 9.24
C THR A 161 -10.24 -11.87 8.37
N ARG A 162 -10.77 -10.75 8.81
CA ARG A 162 -11.74 -9.95 8.04
C ARG A 162 -11.10 -9.33 6.79
N ILE A 163 -9.88 -8.80 6.91
CA ILE A 163 -9.11 -8.29 5.77
C ILE A 163 -8.87 -9.42 4.76
N TYR A 164 -8.42 -10.58 5.24
CA TYR A 164 -8.16 -11.74 4.40
C TYR A 164 -9.40 -12.23 3.66
N SER A 165 -10.56 -12.22 4.32
CA SER A 165 -11.85 -12.50 3.68
C SER A 165 -12.16 -11.53 2.54
N ALA A 166 -11.86 -10.22 2.71
CA ALA A 166 -12.04 -9.24 1.64
C ALA A 166 -11.08 -9.51 0.47
N MET A 167 -9.82 -9.87 0.75
CA MET A 167 -8.85 -10.26 -0.28
C MET A 167 -9.31 -11.49 -1.07
N ARG A 168 -9.76 -12.54 -0.39
CA ARG A 168 -10.26 -13.76 -1.05
C ARG A 168 -11.48 -13.51 -1.93
N ARG A 169 -12.43 -12.70 -1.47
CA ARG A 169 -13.58 -12.31 -2.30
C ARG A 169 -13.14 -11.55 -3.55
N THR A 170 -12.12 -10.70 -3.42
CA THR A 170 -11.56 -9.96 -4.56
C THR A 170 -10.85 -10.88 -5.55
N GLU A 171 -10.05 -11.82 -5.04
CA GLU A 171 -9.42 -12.85 -5.89
C GLU A 171 -10.46 -13.68 -6.64
N TYR A 172 -11.49 -14.15 -5.94
CA TYR A 172 -12.59 -14.91 -6.57
C TYR A 172 -13.24 -14.12 -7.70
N MET A 173 -13.60 -12.86 -7.45
CA MET A 173 -14.20 -11.98 -8.48
C MET A 173 -13.30 -11.83 -9.71
N ILE A 174 -11.97 -11.63 -9.52
CA ILE A 174 -11.02 -11.49 -10.64
C ILE A 174 -10.85 -12.81 -11.40
N CYS A 175 -10.81 -13.96 -10.72
CA CYS A 175 -10.71 -15.26 -11.37
C CYS A 175 -11.96 -15.59 -12.19
N GLU A 176 -13.16 -15.16 -11.74
CA GLU A 176 -14.40 -15.28 -12.52
C GLU A 176 -14.38 -14.38 -13.77
N MET A 177 -13.87 -13.15 -13.65
CA MET A 177 -13.76 -12.23 -14.79
C MET A 177 -12.69 -12.66 -15.81
N TYR A 178 -11.62 -13.26 -15.34
CA TYR A 178 -10.45 -13.67 -16.13
C TYR A 178 -10.06 -15.12 -15.80
N PRO A 179 -10.75 -16.13 -16.37
CA PRO A 179 -10.55 -17.54 -16.04
C PRO A 179 -9.12 -18.08 -16.26
N GLN A 180 -8.29 -17.37 -17.04
CA GLN A 180 -6.87 -17.66 -17.22
C GLN A 180 -6.03 -17.32 -15.99
N ILE A 181 -6.50 -16.45 -15.08
CA ILE A 181 -5.90 -16.18 -13.76
C ILE A 181 -6.38 -17.26 -12.80
N LYS A 182 -5.43 -17.92 -12.13
CA LYS A 182 -5.75 -18.96 -11.16
C LYS A 182 -5.66 -18.41 -9.75
N SER A 183 -6.62 -18.80 -8.91
CA SER A 183 -6.57 -18.51 -7.48
C SER A 183 -5.30 -19.12 -6.85
N PHE A 184 -4.64 -18.37 -5.97
CA PHE A 184 -3.44 -18.78 -5.25
C PHE A 184 -3.52 -18.52 -3.75
N LEU A 185 -4.50 -17.73 -3.29
CA LEU A 185 -4.69 -17.48 -1.86
C LEU A 185 -5.18 -18.76 -1.16
N ALA A 186 -4.55 -19.10 -0.05
CA ALA A 186 -4.95 -20.26 0.78
C ALA A 186 -6.40 -20.11 1.26
N HIS A 187 -7.07 -21.24 1.49
CA HIS A 187 -8.43 -21.21 2.03
C HIS A 187 -8.47 -20.59 3.41
N ASP A 188 -7.54 -20.96 4.27
CA ASP A 188 -7.45 -20.53 5.65
C ASP A 188 -6.16 -19.74 5.89
N ILE A 189 -6.23 -18.78 6.81
CA ILE A 189 -5.07 -18.01 7.25
C ILE A 189 -4.45 -18.68 8.47
N HIS A 190 -3.12 -18.79 8.48
CA HIS A 190 -2.36 -19.30 9.61
C HIS A 190 -1.62 -18.16 10.31
N PHE A 191 -1.67 -18.17 11.64
CA PHE A 191 -0.94 -17.22 12.47
C PHE A 191 0.24 -17.96 13.10
N ILE A 192 1.42 -17.43 12.91
CA ILE A 192 2.66 -17.99 13.43
C ILE A 192 3.43 -16.87 14.16
N HIS A 193 4.09 -17.23 15.27
CA HIS A 193 4.98 -16.32 15.96
C HIS A 193 6.31 -16.20 15.21
N SER A 194 6.93 -15.00 15.19
CA SER A 194 8.20 -14.79 14.49
C SER A 194 9.34 -15.67 14.98
N GLU A 195 9.36 -16.01 16.26
CA GLU A 195 10.35 -16.94 16.83
C GLU A 195 10.15 -18.39 16.34
N GLU A 196 8.89 -18.82 16.18
CA GLU A 196 8.57 -20.13 15.60
C GLU A 196 8.98 -20.16 14.13
N LEU A 197 8.71 -19.10 13.37
CA LEU A 197 9.13 -18.99 11.99
C LEU A 197 10.66 -19.06 11.84
N LEU A 198 11.41 -18.38 12.74
CA LEU A 198 12.87 -18.42 12.75
C LEU A 198 13.41 -19.83 13.06
N GLN A 199 12.72 -20.63 13.90
CA GLN A 199 13.10 -22.02 14.16
C GLN A 199 12.86 -22.92 12.95
N MET A 200 11.83 -22.64 12.15
CA MET A 200 11.52 -23.40 10.92
C MET A 200 12.49 -23.07 9.76
N TYR A 201 12.98 -21.86 9.73
CA TYR A 201 13.86 -21.34 8.66
C TYR A 201 15.05 -20.60 9.29
N PRO A 202 16.03 -21.35 9.86
CA PRO A 202 17.19 -20.77 10.55
C PRO A 202 18.17 -20.05 9.62
#